data_708320587c1480f3c0c75e166e221aa4
#
_entry.id   708320587c1480f3c0c75e166e221aa4
#
_cell.length_a   1.000
_cell.length_b   1.000
_cell.length_c   1.000
_cell.angle_alpha   90.00
_cell.angle_beta   90.00
_cell.angle_gamma   90.00
#
_symmetry.space_group_name_H-M   'P 1'
#
loop_
_entity.id
_entity.type
_entity.pdbx_description
1 polymer ?
#
loop_
_entity_poly.entity_id
_entity_poly.type
_entity_poly.pdbx_seq_one_letter_code
_entity_poly.pdbx_strand_id
1 'polypeptide(L)'
;MLTAQGEQVLGYVQAILAASTRLDELAVSLTAQTEARLTFVLSDTLNPDVLEDLMNQFDQRFPHTEFECLIGEEEDVIDLLQKSRAQVGLTEARDSYPTDIGFTRLPIQTRMAIYVATNHPLAGQQVIQADELHGWRELRLSTYLEREATLARGPVWSAPNYLLLLSMAVQGFGWCVLPCALVDEFAAAKSLVQLNVPGWPRAIGIDLLWNKRSPPGVAGSWLRQYLQDAR
;
A
#
# COMPACT_ATOMS: atom_id res chain seq x y z
N MET A 1 -32.50 40.25 -1.85
CA MET A 1 -32.74 39.05 -2.66
C MET A 1 -32.03 39.29 -4.00
N LEU A 2 -31.22 38.35 -4.43
CA LEU A 2 -30.59 38.41 -5.76
C LEU A 2 -31.64 38.07 -6.84
N THR A 3 -31.49 38.63 -8.03
CA THR A 3 -32.27 38.21 -9.21
C THR A 3 -31.71 36.89 -9.75
N ALA A 4 -32.46 36.15 -10.58
CA ALA A 4 -31.99 34.92 -11.18
C ALA A 4 -30.70 35.12 -12.00
N GLN A 5 -30.55 36.26 -12.66
CA GLN A 5 -29.30 36.65 -13.33
C GLN A 5 -28.18 36.96 -12.31
N GLY A 6 -28.53 37.56 -11.15
CA GLY A 6 -27.58 37.85 -10.08
C GLY A 6 -27.03 36.57 -9.44
N GLU A 7 -27.84 35.52 -9.30
CA GLU A 7 -27.41 34.22 -8.81
C GLU A 7 -26.45 33.51 -9.78
N GLN A 8 -26.72 33.59 -11.11
CA GLN A 8 -25.79 33.07 -12.12
C GLN A 8 -24.45 33.80 -12.07
N VAL A 9 -24.45 35.14 -12.01
CA VAL A 9 -23.22 35.93 -11.91
C VAL A 9 -22.46 35.64 -10.64
N LEU A 10 -23.15 35.43 -9.49
CA LEU A 10 -22.54 35.09 -8.22
C LEU A 10 -21.76 33.76 -8.30
N GLY A 11 -22.30 32.73 -8.97
CA GLY A 11 -21.61 31.47 -9.20
C GLY A 11 -20.29 31.63 -9.96
N TYR A 12 -20.27 32.45 -11.03
CA TYR A 12 -19.03 32.74 -11.77
C TYR A 12 -18.03 33.55 -10.95
N VAL A 13 -18.49 34.53 -10.18
CA VAL A 13 -17.61 35.33 -9.30
C VAL A 13 -16.98 34.45 -8.23
N GLN A 14 -17.73 33.54 -7.60
CA GLN A 14 -17.20 32.59 -6.63
C GLN A 14 -16.18 31.65 -7.24
N ALA A 15 -16.40 31.18 -8.47
CA ALA A 15 -15.43 30.35 -9.18
C ALA A 15 -14.11 31.10 -9.50
N ILE A 16 -14.21 32.40 -9.89
CA ILE A 16 -13.03 33.24 -10.14
C ILE A 16 -12.26 33.50 -8.84
N LEU A 17 -12.95 33.81 -7.75
CA LEU A 17 -12.31 34.04 -6.46
C LEU A 17 -11.62 32.78 -5.95
N ALA A 18 -12.27 31.61 -6.07
CA ALA A 18 -11.66 30.33 -5.72
C ALA A 18 -10.44 29.99 -6.59
N ALA A 19 -10.45 30.35 -7.87
CA ALA A 19 -9.30 30.19 -8.76
C ALA A 19 -8.15 31.14 -8.40
N SER A 20 -8.45 32.41 -8.02
CA SER A 20 -7.45 33.37 -7.56
C SER A 20 -6.79 32.92 -6.25
N THR A 21 -7.58 32.47 -5.28
CA THR A 21 -7.06 31.93 -4.02
C THR A 21 -6.12 30.74 -4.27
N ARG A 22 -6.51 29.80 -5.13
CA ARG A 22 -5.66 28.66 -5.50
C ARG A 22 -4.34 29.10 -6.17
N LEU A 23 -4.37 30.16 -6.97
CA LEU A 23 -3.16 30.68 -7.61
C LEU A 23 -2.19 31.30 -6.58
N ASP A 24 -2.73 32.07 -5.61
CA ASP A 24 -1.94 32.67 -4.55
C ASP A 24 -1.30 31.57 -3.64
N GLU A 25 -2.06 30.55 -3.32
CA GLU A 25 -1.63 29.39 -2.54
C GLU A 25 -0.55 28.58 -3.27
N LEU A 26 -0.72 28.38 -4.60
CA LEU A 26 0.30 27.73 -5.42
C LEU A 26 1.60 28.57 -5.45
N ALA A 27 1.51 29.89 -5.52
CA ALA A 27 2.67 30.76 -5.49
C ALA A 27 3.43 30.67 -4.15
N VAL A 28 2.72 30.57 -3.02
CA VAL A 28 3.30 30.32 -1.70
C VAL A 28 3.95 28.94 -1.65
N SER A 29 3.28 27.90 -2.16
CA SER A 29 3.80 26.53 -2.21
C SER A 29 5.10 26.44 -3.03
N LEU A 30 5.15 27.10 -4.18
CA LEU A 30 6.35 27.16 -5.04
C LEU A 30 7.53 27.86 -4.34
N THR A 31 7.28 28.91 -3.55
CA THR A 31 8.31 29.58 -2.77
C THR A 31 8.78 28.75 -1.56
N ALA A 32 7.91 27.92 -1.01
CA ALA A 32 8.22 27.02 0.10
C ALA A 32 8.87 25.69 -0.34
N GLN A 33 9.11 25.49 -1.64
CA GLN A 33 9.62 24.23 -2.19
C GLN A 33 8.73 23.00 -1.87
N THR A 34 7.44 23.22 -1.63
CA THR A 34 6.48 22.14 -1.43
C THR A 34 6.12 21.56 -2.80
N GLU A 35 6.09 20.24 -2.91
CA GLU A 35 5.72 19.56 -4.13
C GLU A 35 4.27 19.89 -4.52
N ALA A 36 4.02 20.21 -5.79
CA ALA A 36 2.65 20.34 -6.32
C ALA A 36 1.93 18.97 -6.30
N ARG A 37 2.70 17.87 -6.38
CA ARG A 37 2.21 16.50 -6.33
C ARG A 37 3.18 15.62 -5.56
N LEU A 38 2.67 14.82 -4.64
CA LEU A 38 3.38 13.76 -3.95
C LEU A 38 2.76 12.41 -4.33
N THR A 39 3.56 11.54 -4.92
CA THR A 39 3.18 10.16 -5.19
C THR A 39 3.83 9.24 -4.17
N PHE A 40 3.00 8.52 -3.46
CA PHE A 40 3.36 7.54 -2.45
C PHE A 40 3.02 6.14 -2.98
N VAL A 41 3.99 5.23 -3.01
CA VAL A 41 3.77 3.84 -3.36
C VAL A 41 3.84 2.97 -2.12
N LEU A 42 2.87 2.11 -1.93
CA LEU A 42 2.78 1.25 -0.74
C LEU A 42 2.32 -0.15 -1.11
N SER A 43 2.75 -1.10 -0.29
CA SER A 43 2.22 -2.46 -0.29
C SER A 43 0.86 -2.50 0.41
N ASP A 44 -0.04 -3.34 -0.07
CA ASP A 44 -1.33 -3.65 0.58
C ASP A 44 -1.16 -4.28 1.98
N THR A 45 0.09 -4.55 2.41
CA THR A 45 0.39 -5.09 3.73
C THR A 45 0.36 -4.05 4.84
N LEU A 46 0.32 -2.75 4.52
CA LEU A 46 0.23 -1.68 5.51
C LEU A 46 -1.12 -1.75 6.23
N ASN A 47 -1.07 -1.58 7.57
CA ASN A 47 -2.29 -1.50 8.36
C ASN A 47 -3.16 -0.30 7.88
N PRO A 48 -4.44 -0.51 7.54
CA PRO A 48 -5.36 0.54 7.10
C PRO A 48 -5.44 1.72 8.05
N ASP A 49 -5.43 1.50 9.38
CA ASP A 49 -5.50 2.56 10.39
C ASP A 49 -4.31 3.55 10.25
N VAL A 50 -3.11 3.03 9.98
CA VAL A 50 -1.91 3.88 9.80
C VAL A 50 -2.04 4.73 8.54
N LEU A 51 -2.60 4.17 7.48
CA LEU A 51 -2.81 4.88 6.21
C LEU A 51 -3.90 5.95 6.36
N GLU A 52 -5.00 5.66 7.06
CA GLU A 52 -6.10 6.59 7.30
C GLU A 52 -5.62 7.80 8.12
N ASP A 53 -4.92 7.57 9.22
CA ASP A 53 -4.33 8.64 10.03
C ASP A 53 -3.33 9.49 9.24
N LEU A 54 -2.48 8.85 8.42
CA LEU A 54 -1.55 9.54 7.55
C LEU A 54 -2.28 10.47 6.57
N MET A 55 -3.33 9.98 5.88
CA MET A 55 -4.07 10.77 4.90
C MET A 55 -4.76 11.97 5.57
N ASN A 56 -5.37 11.78 6.74
CA ASN A 56 -6.01 12.85 7.51
C ASN A 56 -5.00 13.95 7.91
N GLN A 57 -3.82 13.57 8.37
CA GLN A 57 -2.77 14.53 8.74
C GLN A 57 -2.16 15.22 7.52
N PHE A 58 -2.02 14.49 6.40
CA PHE A 58 -1.51 15.04 5.15
C PHE A 58 -2.46 16.10 4.57
N ASP A 59 -3.76 15.82 4.51
CA ASP A 59 -4.78 16.75 4.01
C ASP A 59 -4.78 18.07 4.80
N GLN A 60 -4.70 18.00 6.14
CA GLN A 60 -4.64 19.19 6.98
C GLN A 60 -3.37 20.01 6.77
N ARG A 61 -2.24 19.38 6.51
CA ARG A 61 -0.94 20.06 6.42
C ARG A 61 -0.59 20.54 5.02
N PHE A 62 -1.02 19.82 3.99
CA PHE A 62 -0.71 20.07 2.59
C PHE A 62 -1.97 20.09 1.70
N PRO A 63 -2.95 20.94 2.00
CA PRO A 63 -4.27 20.93 1.35
C PRO A 63 -4.21 21.26 -0.17
N HIS A 64 -3.06 21.76 -0.66
CA HIS A 64 -2.84 22.16 -2.05
C HIS A 64 -1.88 21.24 -2.80
N THR A 65 -1.34 20.21 -2.13
CA THR A 65 -0.51 19.18 -2.76
C THR A 65 -1.39 18.04 -3.26
N GLU A 66 -1.34 17.75 -4.55
CA GLU A 66 -1.98 16.54 -5.08
C GLU A 66 -1.34 15.31 -4.45
N PHE A 67 -2.15 14.47 -3.81
CA PHE A 67 -1.68 13.23 -3.17
C PHE A 67 -2.12 12.02 -3.99
N GLU A 68 -1.15 11.25 -4.48
CA GLU A 68 -1.41 10.03 -5.25
C GLU A 68 -0.87 8.81 -4.49
N CYS A 69 -1.73 7.82 -4.27
CA CYS A 69 -1.33 6.51 -3.77
C CYS A 69 -1.25 5.51 -4.93
N LEU A 70 -0.14 4.79 -5.02
CA LEU A 70 0.04 3.66 -5.91
C LEU A 70 0.19 2.39 -5.08
N ILE A 71 -0.40 1.31 -5.55
CA ILE A 71 -0.13 -0.01 -5.00
C ILE A 71 1.04 -0.62 -5.77
N GLY A 72 2.04 -1.09 -5.06
CA GLY A 72 3.20 -1.77 -5.61
C GLY A 72 3.83 -2.66 -4.55
N GLU A 73 4.40 -3.75 -5.01
CA GLU A 73 5.06 -4.71 -4.14
C GLU A 73 6.53 -4.85 -4.54
N GLU A 74 7.36 -5.14 -3.55
CA GLU A 74 8.76 -5.51 -3.76
C GLU A 74 9.54 -4.68 -4.80
N GLU A 75 9.87 -5.28 -5.95
CA GLU A 75 10.68 -4.66 -7.01
C GLU A 75 9.94 -3.53 -7.72
N ASP A 76 8.60 -3.57 -7.77
CA ASP A 76 7.80 -2.51 -8.38
C ASP A 76 7.93 -1.20 -7.61
N VAL A 77 8.00 -1.27 -6.25
CA VAL A 77 8.24 -0.09 -5.42
C VAL A 77 9.60 0.54 -5.74
N ILE A 78 10.64 -0.29 -5.86
CA ILE A 78 12.00 0.17 -6.16
C ILE A 78 12.05 0.82 -7.55
N ASP A 79 11.45 0.18 -8.57
CA ASP A 79 11.41 0.69 -9.95
C ASP A 79 10.68 2.03 -10.04
N LEU A 80 9.53 2.17 -9.37
CA LEU A 80 8.76 3.43 -9.33
C LEU A 80 9.56 4.56 -8.69
N LEU A 81 10.33 4.29 -7.64
CA LEU A 81 11.21 5.26 -7.01
C LEU A 81 12.41 5.62 -7.90
N GLN A 82 13.06 4.64 -8.53
CA GLN A 82 14.20 4.86 -9.42
C GLN A 82 13.81 5.68 -10.65
N LYS A 83 12.62 5.46 -11.20
CA LYS A 83 12.05 6.23 -12.31
C LYS A 83 11.48 7.58 -11.89
N SER A 84 11.57 7.95 -10.60
CA SER A 84 10.97 9.17 -10.03
C SER A 84 9.46 9.28 -10.29
N ARG A 85 8.78 8.14 -10.50
CA ARG A 85 7.32 8.06 -10.61
C ARG A 85 6.66 8.17 -9.24
N ALA A 86 7.34 7.72 -8.19
CA ALA A 86 6.99 7.93 -6.80
C ALA A 86 8.16 8.58 -6.04
N GLN A 87 7.86 9.36 -5.00
CA GLN A 87 8.86 10.02 -4.16
C GLN A 87 9.17 9.23 -2.90
N VAL A 88 8.19 8.54 -2.35
CA VAL A 88 8.28 7.75 -1.13
C VAL A 88 7.60 6.40 -1.36
N GLY A 89 8.16 5.33 -0.79
CA GLY A 89 7.63 3.98 -0.91
C GLY A 89 7.70 3.19 0.38
N LEU A 90 6.76 2.26 0.55
CA LEU A 90 6.77 1.23 1.59
C LEU A 90 6.81 -0.15 0.97
N THR A 91 7.61 -1.04 1.55
CA THR A 91 7.69 -2.44 1.11
C THR A 91 8.06 -3.34 2.29
N GLU A 92 7.92 -4.64 2.11
CA GLU A 92 8.47 -5.62 3.04
C GLU A 92 9.97 -5.38 3.24
N ALA A 93 10.39 -5.48 4.48
CA ALA A 93 11.76 -5.21 4.91
C ALA A 93 12.76 -6.21 4.33
N ARG A 94 13.89 -5.70 3.82
CA ARG A 94 14.98 -6.48 3.22
C ARG A 94 16.32 -6.21 3.89
N ASP A 95 17.28 -7.09 3.63
CA ASP A 95 18.66 -6.92 4.10
C ASP A 95 19.44 -5.86 3.30
N SER A 96 19.07 -5.63 2.05
CA SER A 96 19.77 -4.68 1.17
C SER A 96 18.89 -4.13 0.06
N TYR A 97 19.23 -2.93 -0.40
CA TYR A 97 18.61 -2.21 -1.50
C TYR A 97 19.64 -1.71 -2.50
N PRO A 98 19.26 -1.34 -3.74
CA PRO A 98 20.13 -0.67 -4.69
C PRO A 98 20.78 0.58 -4.07
N THR A 99 22.00 0.91 -4.49
CA THR A 99 22.81 1.99 -3.89
C THR A 99 22.18 3.37 -3.96
N ASP A 100 21.33 3.62 -4.94
CA ASP A 100 20.58 4.85 -5.16
C ASP A 100 19.27 4.92 -4.35
N ILE A 101 18.86 3.82 -3.71
CA ILE A 101 17.70 3.80 -2.80
C ILE A 101 18.17 4.03 -1.36
N GLY A 102 17.56 5.01 -0.70
CA GLY A 102 17.63 5.21 0.75
C GLY A 102 16.52 4.44 1.42
N PHE A 103 16.78 3.94 2.61
CA PHE A 103 15.77 3.23 3.38
C PHE A 103 15.90 3.44 4.88
N THR A 104 14.80 3.22 5.59
CA THR A 104 14.74 3.17 7.06
C THR A 104 13.74 2.10 7.47
N ARG A 105 14.10 1.23 8.40
CA ARG A 105 13.19 0.28 9.02
C ARG A 105 12.18 1.03 9.89
N LEU A 106 10.89 0.83 9.61
CA LEU A 106 9.82 1.39 10.44
C LEU A 106 9.60 0.56 11.72
N PRO A 107 9.10 1.18 12.81
CA PRO A 107 8.76 0.47 14.05
C PRO A 107 7.45 -0.31 13.95
N ILE A 108 6.90 -0.47 12.76
CA ILE A 108 5.65 -1.18 12.46
C ILE A 108 5.93 -2.53 11.82
N GLN A 109 5.05 -3.49 12.08
CA GLN A 109 5.12 -4.84 11.50
C GLN A 109 3.74 -5.26 11.03
N THR A 110 3.71 -6.03 9.96
CA THR A 110 2.50 -6.68 9.47
C THR A 110 2.53 -8.16 9.80
N ARG A 111 1.44 -8.65 10.40
CA ARG A 111 1.29 -10.06 10.70
C ARG A 111 0.68 -10.76 9.48
N MET A 112 1.38 -11.75 8.95
CA MET A 112 0.97 -12.55 7.81
C MET A 112 0.62 -13.95 8.26
N ALA A 113 -0.44 -14.55 7.70
CA ALA A 113 -0.81 -15.94 7.97
C ALA A 113 -1.28 -16.64 6.68
N ILE A 114 -1.33 -17.97 6.75
CA ILE A 114 -1.79 -18.81 5.64
C ILE A 114 -3.30 -19.06 5.80
N TYR A 115 -4.05 -18.87 4.73
CA TYR A 115 -5.50 -18.98 4.70
C TYR A 115 -5.99 -19.88 3.56
N VAL A 116 -7.13 -20.53 3.83
CA VAL A 116 -7.94 -21.26 2.84
C VAL A 116 -9.43 -21.01 3.09
N ALA A 117 -10.27 -21.30 2.11
CA ALA A 117 -11.72 -21.31 2.33
C ALA A 117 -12.13 -22.38 3.37
N THR A 118 -13.20 -22.11 4.13
CA THR A 118 -13.75 -23.05 5.14
C THR A 118 -14.13 -24.41 4.57
N ASN A 119 -14.46 -24.50 3.29
CA ASN A 119 -14.77 -25.74 2.58
C ASN A 119 -13.55 -26.43 1.94
N HIS A 120 -12.37 -25.86 2.08
CA HIS A 120 -11.13 -26.45 1.53
C HIS A 120 -10.71 -27.69 2.37
N PRO A 121 -10.19 -28.77 1.74
CA PRO A 121 -9.80 -29.99 2.46
C PRO A 121 -8.78 -29.78 3.59
N LEU A 122 -7.94 -28.74 3.49
CA LEU A 122 -6.98 -28.41 4.55
C LEU A 122 -7.62 -27.71 5.76
N ALA A 123 -8.82 -27.15 5.64
CA ALA A 123 -9.46 -26.37 6.70
C ALA A 123 -9.78 -27.19 7.97
N GLY A 124 -9.97 -28.50 7.82
CA GLY A 124 -10.29 -29.42 8.94
C GLY A 124 -9.06 -30.03 9.63
N GLN A 125 -7.85 -29.75 9.17
CA GLN A 125 -6.64 -30.34 9.74
C GLN A 125 -6.14 -29.53 10.94
N GLN A 126 -5.67 -30.23 11.98
CA GLN A 126 -5.16 -29.58 13.21
C GLN A 126 -3.79 -28.92 13.01
N VAL A 127 -2.89 -29.58 12.28
CA VAL A 127 -1.54 -29.10 11.93
C VAL A 127 -1.24 -29.55 10.53
N ILE A 128 -0.73 -28.67 9.71
CA ILE A 128 -0.37 -28.91 8.31
C ILE A 128 1.13 -28.69 8.14
N GLN A 129 1.84 -29.69 7.61
CA GLN A 129 3.25 -29.51 7.30
C GLN A 129 3.41 -28.69 6.00
N ALA A 130 4.48 -27.88 5.91
CA ALA A 130 4.70 -27.00 4.75
C ALA A 130 4.73 -27.79 3.42
N ASP A 131 5.24 -29.02 3.41
CA ASP A 131 5.29 -29.86 2.21
C ASP A 131 3.90 -30.32 1.75
N GLU A 132 2.92 -30.42 2.64
CA GLU A 132 1.54 -30.79 2.29
C GLU A 132 0.84 -29.69 1.47
N LEU A 133 1.23 -28.42 1.67
CA LEU A 133 0.71 -27.31 0.89
C LEU A 133 1.03 -27.43 -0.61
N HIS A 134 2.16 -28.06 -0.95
CA HIS A 134 2.59 -28.23 -2.36
C HIS A 134 1.65 -29.15 -3.16
N GLY A 135 0.84 -29.97 -2.53
CA GLY A 135 -0.21 -30.77 -3.16
C GLY A 135 -1.43 -29.95 -3.60
N TRP A 136 -1.50 -28.68 -3.19
CA TRP A 136 -2.65 -27.80 -3.43
C TRP A 136 -2.22 -26.56 -4.20
N ARG A 137 -3.18 -25.91 -4.88
CA ARG A 137 -2.89 -24.67 -5.60
C ARG A 137 -2.52 -23.55 -4.64
N GLU A 138 -1.37 -22.96 -4.90
CA GLU A 138 -0.94 -21.71 -4.28
C GLU A 138 -1.54 -20.51 -5.03
N LEU A 139 -2.10 -19.56 -4.29
CA LEU A 139 -2.49 -18.26 -4.77
C LEU A 139 -1.40 -17.28 -4.34
N ARG A 140 -0.60 -16.81 -5.28
CA ARG A 140 0.63 -16.05 -5.04
C ARG A 140 0.50 -14.60 -5.47
N LEU A 141 1.06 -13.69 -4.66
CA LEU A 141 1.29 -12.34 -5.09
C LEU A 141 2.33 -12.34 -6.23
N SER A 142 2.05 -11.61 -7.30
CA SER A 142 2.94 -11.45 -8.44
C SER A 142 3.11 -9.98 -8.76
N THR A 143 4.32 -9.53 -8.85
CA THR A 143 4.70 -8.17 -9.23
C THR A 143 4.94 -8.08 -10.74
N TYR A 144 4.92 -6.88 -11.31
CA TYR A 144 5.21 -6.66 -12.73
C TYR A 144 6.69 -6.96 -13.04
N LEU A 145 7.58 -6.70 -12.08
CA LEU A 145 9.00 -6.99 -12.14
C LEU A 145 9.27 -8.25 -11.31
N GLU A 146 9.07 -9.40 -11.91
CA GLU A 146 9.32 -10.67 -11.21
C GLU A 146 10.81 -10.80 -10.87
N ARG A 147 11.09 -11.11 -9.59
CA ARG A 147 12.31 -11.83 -9.24
C ARG A 147 12.25 -13.22 -9.88
N GLU A 148 13.40 -13.77 -10.26
CA GLU A 148 13.52 -15.15 -10.77
C GLU A 148 12.57 -16.07 -9.97
N ALA A 149 11.56 -16.59 -10.68
CA ALA A 149 10.49 -17.36 -10.07
C ALA A 149 11.10 -18.53 -9.30
N THR A 150 10.95 -18.53 -8.00
CA THR A 150 11.18 -19.74 -7.21
C THR A 150 10.30 -20.81 -7.82
N LEU A 151 10.89 -21.87 -8.38
CA LEU A 151 10.16 -22.94 -9.05
C LEU A 151 9.06 -23.43 -8.10
N ALA A 152 7.81 -23.13 -8.49
CA ALA A 152 6.65 -23.57 -7.74
C ALA A 152 6.66 -25.12 -7.68
N ARG A 153 6.54 -25.69 -6.50
CA ARG A 153 6.47 -27.14 -6.32
C ARG A 153 5.07 -27.72 -6.59
N GLY A 154 4.08 -26.84 -6.95
CA GLY A 154 2.69 -27.20 -7.22
C GLY A 154 2.03 -26.23 -8.20
N PRO A 155 0.70 -26.40 -8.46
CA PRO A 155 -0.05 -25.46 -9.29
C PRO A 155 -0.08 -24.07 -8.63
N VAL A 156 0.15 -23.01 -9.42
CA VAL A 156 0.12 -21.61 -8.95
C VAL A 156 -0.83 -20.78 -9.79
N TRP A 157 -1.64 -19.96 -9.12
CA TRP A 157 -2.30 -18.82 -9.72
C TRP A 157 -1.77 -17.55 -9.07
N SER A 158 -1.60 -16.49 -9.85
CA SER A 158 -1.01 -15.25 -9.38
C SER A 158 -1.99 -14.09 -9.47
N ALA A 159 -1.86 -13.13 -8.56
CA ALA A 159 -2.63 -11.89 -8.54
C ALA A 159 -1.71 -10.72 -8.15
N PRO A 160 -1.99 -9.49 -8.65
CA PRO A 160 -1.11 -8.34 -8.44
C PRO A 160 -1.28 -7.65 -7.06
N ASN A 161 -2.28 -8.03 -6.28
CA ASN A 161 -2.54 -7.46 -4.95
C ASN A 161 -3.24 -8.47 -4.02
N TYR A 162 -3.18 -8.20 -2.72
CA TYR A 162 -3.74 -9.08 -1.70
C TYR A 162 -5.26 -9.12 -1.69
N LEU A 163 -5.95 -8.06 -2.10
CA LEU A 163 -7.42 -8.04 -2.16
C LEU A 163 -7.95 -9.04 -3.19
N LEU A 164 -7.29 -9.15 -4.36
CA LEU A 164 -7.66 -10.15 -5.36
C LEU A 164 -7.30 -11.57 -4.89
N LEU A 165 -6.15 -11.75 -4.23
CA LEU A 165 -5.81 -13.04 -3.61
C LEU A 165 -6.85 -13.46 -2.57
N LEU A 166 -7.28 -12.54 -1.69
CA LEU A 166 -8.36 -12.77 -0.73
C LEU A 166 -9.63 -13.23 -1.43
N SER A 167 -10.03 -12.53 -2.49
CA SER A 167 -11.23 -12.88 -3.27
C SER A 167 -11.12 -14.28 -3.88
N MET A 168 -9.95 -14.64 -4.41
CA MET A 168 -9.70 -15.98 -4.95
C MET A 168 -9.71 -17.05 -3.86
N ALA A 169 -9.15 -16.77 -2.70
CA ALA A 169 -9.15 -17.69 -1.56
C ALA A 169 -10.57 -17.94 -1.03
N VAL A 170 -11.38 -16.88 -0.91
CA VAL A 170 -12.81 -16.97 -0.51
C VAL A 170 -13.59 -17.89 -1.43
N GLN A 171 -13.30 -17.89 -2.75
CA GLN A 171 -13.91 -18.79 -3.72
C GLN A 171 -13.38 -20.24 -3.65
N GLY A 172 -12.39 -20.52 -2.81
CA GLY A 172 -11.84 -21.86 -2.61
C GLY A 172 -10.86 -22.31 -3.70
N PHE A 173 -10.27 -21.37 -4.46
CA PHE A 173 -9.34 -21.73 -5.54
C PHE A 173 -8.00 -22.27 -5.04
N GLY A 174 -7.63 -22.05 -3.81
CA GLY A 174 -6.38 -22.54 -3.23
C GLY A 174 -6.05 -21.90 -1.88
N TRP A 175 -4.82 -22.08 -1.45
CA TRP A 175 -4.28 -21.47 -0.24
C TRP A 175 -3.43 -20.24 -0.60
N CYS A 176 -3.38 -19.25 0.29
CA CYS A 176 -2.57 -18.05 0.14
C CYS A 176 -2.04 -17.54 1.47
N VAL A 177 -1.00 -16.71 1.38
CA VAL A 177 -0.52 -15.88 2.49
C VAL A 177 -1.21 -14.53 2.39
N LEU A 178 -1.86 -14.08 3.47
CA LEU A 178 -2.54 -12.77 3.54
C LEU A 178 -2.16 -12.02 4.81
N PRO A 179 -2.20 -10.67 4.77
CA PRO A 179 -2.15 -9.87 5.99
C PRO A 179 -3.34 -10.19 6.89
N CYS A 180 -3.09 -10.46 8.18
CA CYS A 180 -4.18 -10.77 9.12
C CYS A 180 -5.17 -9.61 9.23
N ALA A 181 -4.69 -8.36 9.26
CA ALA A 181 -5.54 -7.16 9.31
C ALA A 181 -6.51 -7.08 8.13
N LEU A 182 -6.05 -7.40 6.91
CA LEU A 182 -6.90 -7.44 5.73
C LEU A 182 -8.03 -8.49 5.88
N VAL A 183 -7.72 -9.67 6.42
CA VAL A 183 -8.72 -10.73 6.64
C VAL A 183 -9.71 -10.34 7.73
N ASP A 184 -9.25 -9.68 8.79
CA ASP A 184 -10.10 -9.25 9.91
C ASP A 184 -11.09 -8.14 9.48
N GLU A 185 -10.69 -7.25 8.58
CA GLU A 185 -11.49 -6.13 8.10
C GLU A 185 -12.61 -6.55 7.12
N PHE A 186 -12.32 -7.48 6.22
CA PHE A 186 -13.27 -7.84 5.17
C PHE A 186 -14.30 -8.88 5.60
N ALA A 187 -15.60 -8.49 5.56
CA ALA A 187 -16.71 -9.39 5.93
C ALA A 187 -16.75 -10.70 5.12
N ALA A 188 -16.33 -10.65 3.85
CA ALA A 188 -16.24 -11.83 2.99
C ALA A 188 -15.20 -12.86 3.50
N ALA A 189 -14.20 -12.40 4.22
CA ALA A 189 -13.15 -13.25 4.79
C ALA A 189 -13.64 -14.15 5.95
N LYS A 190 -14.87 -13.97 6.46
CA LYS A 190 -15.49 -14.92 7.41
C LYS A 190 -15.62 -16.34 6.87
N SER A 191 -15.51 -16.53 5.57
CA SER A 191 -15.43 -17.85 4.92
C SER A 191 -14.02 -18.40 4.80
N LEU A 192 -13.01 -17.70 5.36
CA LEU A 192 -11.62 -18.15 5.41
C LEU A 192 -11.28 -18.75 6.77
N VAL A 193 -10.36 -19.71 6.76
CA VAL A 193 -9.75 -20.31 7.94
C VAL A 193 -8.26 -20.11 7.87
N GLN A 194 -7.67 -19.62 8.96
CA GLN A 194 -6.24 -19.60 9.13
C GLN A 194 -5.73 -21.01 9.37
N LEU A 195 -4.74 -21.43 8.57
CA LEU A 195 -4.10 -22.74 8.74
C LEU A 195 -3.05 -22.72 9.84
N ASN A 196 -2.99 -23.78 10.62
CA ASN A 196 -1.94 -24.00 11.60
C ASN A 196 -0.75 -24.70 10.93
N VAL A 197 0.19 -23.90 10.44
CA VAL A 197 1.42 -24.37 9.80
C VAL A 197 2.62 -23.97 10.68
N PRO A 198 3.57 -24.88 10.98
CA PRO A 198 4.75 -24.53 11.76
C PRO A 198 5.51 -23.33 11.21
N GLY A 199 5.82 -22.35 12.08
CA GLY A 199 6.46 -21.08 11.68
C GLY A 199 5.51 -20.02 11.15
N TRP A 200 4.20 -20.24 11.16
CA TRP A 200 3.17 -19.26 10.87
C TRP A 200 2.22 -19.07 12.08
N PRO A 201 1.64 -17.88 12.29
CA PRO A 201 1.82 -16.64 11.51
C PRO A 201 3.21 -16.03 11.66
N ARG A 202 3.63 -15.18 10.69
CA ARG A 202 4.90 -14.44 10.73
C ARG A 202 4.65 -12.95 10.81
N ALA A 203 5.50 -12.26 11.57
CA ALA A 203 5.58 -10.81 11.53
C ALA A 203 6.64 -10.43 10.48
N ILE A 204 6.25 -9.57 9.54
CA ILE A 204 7.14 -8.96 8.56
C ILE A 204 7.36 -7.49 8.92
N GLY A 205 8.61 -7.04 8.88
CA GLY A 205 8.96 -5.64 9.04
C GLY A 205 8.64 -4.85 7.76
N ILE A 206 8.47 -3.55 7.92
CA ILE A 206 8.22 -2.63 6.80
C ILE A 206 9.39 -1.66 6.69
N ASP A 207 9.91 -1.49 5.49
CA ASP A 207 10.91 -0.49 5.16
C ASP A 207 10.31 0.67 4.38
N LEU A 208 10.68 1.88 4.79
CA LEU A 208 10.38 3.13 4.13
C LEU A 208 11.52 3.47 3.17
N LEU A 209 11.20 3.68 1.90
CA LEU A 209 12.15 3.87 0.83
C LEU A 209 12.02 5.24 0.15
N TRP A 210 13.13 5.74 -0.42
CA TRP A 210 13.17 6.94 -1.28
C TRP A 210 14.37 6.89 -2.22
N ASN A 211 14.29 7.65 -3.31
CA ASN A 211 15.44 7.81 -4.22
C ASN A 211 16.43 8.86 -3.66
N LYS A 212 17.69 8.48 -3.44
CA LYS A 212 18.75 9.38 -2.96
C LYS A 212 19.16 10.43 -3.99
N ARG A 213 18.98 10.14 -5.30
CA ARG A 213 19.31 11.07 -6.39
C ARG A 213 18.24 12.13 -6.61
N SER A 214 17.00 11.83 -6.23
CA SER A 214 15.85 12.73 -6.29
C SER A 214 15.13 12.71 -4.95
N PRO A 215 15.72 13.35 -3.91
CA PRO A 215 15.11 13.34 -2.60
C PRO A 215 13.76 14.05 -2.62
N PRO A 216 12.79 13.58 -1.84
CA PRO A 216 11.48 14.20 -1.73
C PRO A 216 11.60 15.64 -1.19
N GLY A 217 10.70 16.52 -1.61
CA GLY A 217 10.58 17.89 -1.12
C GLY A 217 9.99 17.96 0.28
N VAL A 218 9.32 19.08 0.60
CA VAL A 218 8.81 19.35 1.95
C VAL A 218 7.72 18.37 2.37
N ALA A 219 6.73 18.10 1.49
CA ALA A 219 5.62 17.21 1.78
C ALA A 219 6.09 15.74 1.92
N GLY A 220 6.95 15.28 1.00
CA GLY A 220 7.51 13.94 1.06
C GLY A 220 8.48 13.73 2.24
N SER A 221 9.23 14.75 2.61
CA SER A 221 10.09 14.71 3.82
C SER A 221 9.27 14.64 5.09
N TRP A 222 8.16 15.39 5.17
CA TRP A 222 7.22 15.30 6.29
C TRP A 222 6.58 13.91 6.36
N LEU A 223 6.12 13.35 5.23
CA LEU A 223 5.54 12.01 5.18
C LEU A 223 6.51 10.95 5.70
N ARG A 224 7.78 11.04 5.29
CA ARG A 224 8.82 10.14 5.81
C ARG A 224 8.99 10.24 7.31
N GLN A 225 9.07 11.47 7.86
CA GLN A 225 9.20 11.69 9.30
C GLN A 225 8.00 11.18 10.06
N TYR A 226 6.78 11.46 9.56
CA TYR A 226 5.53 10.99 10.15
C TYR A 226 5.50 9.47 10.30
N LEU A 227 5.85 8.74 9.24
CA LEU A 227 5.90 7.27 9.26
C LEU A 227 6.99 6.70 10.18
N GLN A 228 8.10 7.41 10.35
CA GLN A 228 9.15 7.00 11.29
C GLN A 228 8.73 7.18 12.75
N ASP A 229 7.89 8.17 13.04
CA ASP A 229 7.39 8.49 14.37
C ASP A 229 6.11 7.72 14.72
N ALA A 230 5.44 7.06 13.73
CA ALA A 230 4.26 6.22 13.94
C ALA A 230 4.58 5.06 14.90
N ARG A 231 3.71 4.85 15.88
CA ARG A 231 3.86 3.80 16.91
C ARG A 231 2.77 2.75 16.81
#